data_304601dea5d44a5c04d96142195440bf
#
_entry.id   304601dea5d44a5c04d96142195440bf
#
_cell.length_a   1.000
_cell.length_b   1.000
_cell.length_c   1.000
_cell.angle_alpha   90.00
_cell.angle_beta   90.00
_cell.angle_gamma   90.00
#
_symmetry.space_group_name_H-M   'P 1'
#
loop_
_entity.id
_entity.type
_entity.pdbx_description
1 polymer ?
#
loop_
_entity_poly.entity_id
_entity_poly.type
_entity_poly.pdbx_seq_one_letter_code
_entity_poly.pdbx_strand_id
1 'polypeptide(L)'
;IMTLRNLKQIYPNIVYTCIGDGDEEENLKQLVKELELDEQVLFLKKISQDLKNTLVAKSNIFVMPSIFYKKSVEGFGIAFIEAAQYGIPSIGGKDGGAADAIEHQKNGLICDGNSLDEIYSSINDLLNDKKYLEYGKIAKENSTKFYWDKIIEKYKKILN
;
A
#
# COMPACT_ATOMS: atom_id res chain seq x y z
N ILE A 1 8.74 -2.87 7.43
CA ILE A 1 9.59 -3.99 7.90
C ILE A 1 9.55 -4.09 9.43
N MET A 2 9.90 -3.05 10.19
CA MET A 2 9.97 -3.12 11.68
C MET A 2 8.71 -3.70 12.35
N THR A 3 7.53 -3.32 11.89
CA THR A 3 6.25 -3.81 12.43
C THR A 3 6.00 -5.31 12.16
N LEU A 4 6.66 -5.89 11.15
CA LEU A 4 6.49 -7.30 10.81
C LEU A 4 6.93 -8.25 11.94
N ARG A 5 7.91 -7.87 12.75
CA ARG A 5 8.35 -8.67 13.89
C ARG A 5 7.21 -9.00 14.86
N ASN A 6 6.36 -8.02 15.13
CA ASN A 6 5.19 -8.21 16.00
C ASN A 6 4.04 -8.90 15.25
N LEU A 7 3.82 -8.52 13.98
CA LEU A 7 2.77 -9.13 13.17
C LEU A 7 3.01 -10.62 12.91
N LYS A 8 4.26 -11.05 12.75
CA LYS A 8 4.66 -12.46 12.59
C LYS A 8 4.19 -13.34 13.76
N GLN A 9 4.09 -12.80 14.97
CA GLN A 9 3.61 -13.54 16.15
C GLN A 9 2.12 -13.89 16.03
N ILE A 10 1.34 -13.03 15.38
CA ILE A 10 -0.11 -13.21 15.19
C ILE A 10 -0.40 -13.90 13.86
N TYR A 11 0.37 -13.57 12.83
CA TYR A 11 0.24 -14.07 11.45
C TYR A 11 1.55 -14.77 11.02
N PRO A 12 1.79 -16.03 11.44
CA PRO A 12 3.08 -16.71 11.19
C PRO A 12 3.47 -16.81 9.70
N ASN A 13 2.49 -16.83 8.82
CA ASN A 13 2.68 -16.93 7.36
C ASN A 13 2.65 -15.57 6.66
N ILE A 14 2.78 -14.46 7.40
CA ILE A 14 2.81 -13.13 6.79
C ILE A 14 4.03 -12.98 5.89
N VAL A 15 3.82 -12.46 4.68
CA VAL A 15 4.91 -12.13 3.75
C VAL A 15 4.75 -10.68 3.31
N TYR A 16 5.84 -9.94 3.32
CA TYR A 16 5.94 -8.60 2.79
C TYR A 16 6.81 -8.60 1.54
N THR A 17 6.24 -8.24 0.41
CA THR A 17 6.97 -8.09 -0.85
C THR A 17 7.24 -6.61 -1.11
N CYS A 18 8.50 -6.23 -1.10
CA CYS A 18 8.99 -4.90 -1.45
C CYS A 18 9.38 -4.89 -2.93
N ILE A 19 8.68 -4.11 -3.75
CA ILE A 19 8.95 -4.00 -5.19
C ILE A 19 9.49 -2.60 -5.46
N GLY A 20 10.73 -2.51 -5.86
CA GLY A 20 11.38 -1.23 -6.14
C GLY A 20 12.89 -1.30 -6.12
N ASP A 21 13.48 -0.15 -6.30
CA ASP A 21 14.92 0.07 -6.31
C ASP A 21 15.21 1.39 -5.56
N GLY A 22 16.28 1.47 -4.79
CA GLY A 22 16.63 2.66 -4.03
C GLY A 22 17.88 2.48 -3.17
N ASP A 23 18.44 3.59 -2.73
CA ASP A 23 19.72 3.66 -1.99
C ASP A 23 19.66 2.95 -0.62
N GLU A 24 18.45 2.83 -0.05
CA GLU A 24 18.25 2.22 1.27
C GLU A 24 18.17 0.68 1.26
N GLU A 25 18.28 0.05 0.11
CA GLU A 25 18.05 -1.39 0.00
C GLU A 25 18.99 -2.23 0.86
N GLU A 26 20.28 -1.93 0.87
CA GLU A 26 21.23 -2.70 1.66
C GLU A 26 20.98 -2.50 3.17
N ASN A 27 20.61 -1.28 3.59
CA ASN A 27 20.20 -1.00 4.97
C ASN A 27 18.94 -1.77 5.35
N LEU A 28 17.97 -1.86 4.43
CA LEU A 28 16.74 -2.61 4.67
C LEU A 28 16.98 -4.12 4.73
N LYS A 29 17.87 -4.67 3.91
CA LYS A 29 18.27 -6.09 3.98
C LYS A 29 19.00 -6.41 5.28
N GLN A 30 19.87 -5.51 5.74
CA GLN A 30 20.53 -5.66 7.02
C GLN A 30 19.51 -5.67 8.16
N LEU A 31 18.56 -4.74 8.14
CA LEU A 31 17.45 -4.68 9.12
C LEU A 31 16.61 -5.97 9.13
N VAL A 32 16.35 -6.56 7.95
CA VAL A 32 15.61 -7.83 7.86
C VAL A 32 16.34 -8.94 8.59
N LYS A 33 17.68 -9.06 8.44
CA LYS A 33 18.50 -10.03 9.14
C LYS A 33 18.53 -9.79 10.65
N GLU A 34 18.70 -8.54 11.08
CA GLU A 34 18.71 -8.17 12.49
C GLU A 34 17.39 -8.48 13.20
N LEU A 35 16.29 -8.42 12.46
CA LEU A 35 14.93 -8.71 12.96
C LEU A 35 14.54 -10.19 12.76
N GLU A 36 15.41 -11.03 12.18
CA GLU A 36 15.12 -12.44 11.86
C GLU A 36 13.87 -12.61 10.97
N LEU A 37 13.76 -11.78 9.92
CA LEU A 37 12.63 -11.73 9.01
C LEU A 37 12.96 -12.21 7.59
N ASP A 38 14.03 -12.96 7.39
CA ASP A 38 14.51 -13.39 6.07
C ASP A 38 13.46 -14.18 5.28
N GLU A 39 12.63 -14.96 5.96
CA GLU A 39 11.54 -15.72 5.33
C GLU A 39 10.27 -14.88 5.09
N GLN A 40 10.12 -13.73 5.77
CA GLN A 40 8.94 -12.88 5.70
C GLN A 40 9.08 -11.71 4.74
N VAL A 41 10.29 -11.37 4.29
CA VAL A 41 10.52 -10.21 3.43
C VAL A 41 11.16 -10.60 2.11
N LEU A 42 10.50 -10.27 1.02
CA LEU A 42 10.99 -10.49 -0.33
C LEU A 42 11.27 -9.15 -1.02
N PHE A 43 12.51 -8.92 -1.46
CA PHE A 43 12.88 -7.77 -2.27
C PHE A 43 12.90 -8.15 -3.76
N LEU A 44 12.17 -7.42 -4.58
CA LEU A 44 12.09 -7.63 -6.03
C LEU A 44 12.44 -6.34 -6.77
N LYS A 45 13.34 -6.47 -7.76
CA LYS A 45 13.76 -5.36 -8.64
C LYS A 45 13.49 -5.68 -10.09
N LYS A 46 13.25 -4.64 -10.88
CA LYS A 46 13.17 -4.73 -12.35
C LYS A 46 12.28 -5.87 -12.85
N ILE A 47 11.17 -6.12 -12.14
CA ILE A 47 10.19 -7.12 -12.55
C ILE A 47 9.31 -6.58 -13.69
N SER A 48 8.74 -7.48 -14.48
CA SER A 48 7.78 -7.08 -15.51
C SER A 48 6.50 -6.51 -14.91
N GLN A 49 5.78 -5.68 -15.69
CA GLN A 49 4.50 -5.13 -15.27
C GLN A 49 3.48 -6.25 -14.96
N ASP A 50 3.49 -7.34 -15.75
CA ASP A 50 2.58 -8.47 -15.54
C ASP A 50 2.86 -9.19 -14.22
N LEU A 51 4.14 -9.36 -13.85
CA LEU A 51 4.51 -9.94 -12.57
C LEU A 51 4.11 -9.01 -11.42
N LYS A 52 4.37 -7.69 -11.55
CA LYS A 52 3.91 -6.70 -10.56
C LYS A 52 2.40 -6.79 -10.36
N ASN A 53 1.63 -6.77 -11.43
CA ASN A 53 0.17 -6.86 -11.39
C ASN A 53 -0.31 -8.16 -10.73
N THR A 54 0.34 -9.28 -11.05
CA THR A 54 0.03 -10.58 -10.45
C THR A 54 0.28 -10.59 -8.95
N LEU A 55 1.41 -10.04 -8.50
CA LEU A 55 1.76 -9.96 -7.08
C LEU A 55 0.77 -9.07 -6.32
N VAL A 56 0.43 -7.90 -6.86
CA VAL A 56 -0.58 -7.02 -6.29
C VAL A 56 -1.93 -7.73 -6.20
N ALA A 57 -2.39 -8.33 -7.29
CA ALA A 57 -3.69 -9.02 -7.33
C ALA A 57 -3.80 -10.22 -6.35
N LYS A 58 -2.67 -10.78 -5.93
CA LYS A 58 -2.61 -11.89 -4.96
C LYS A 58 -2.32 -11.45 -3.53
N SER A 59 -2.04 -10.17 -3.30
CA SER A 59 -1.82 -9.64 -1.95
C SER A 59 -3.15 -9.45 -1.20
N ASN A 60 -3.08 -9.33 0.12
CA ASN A 60 -4.24 -9.03 0.96
C ASN A 60 -4.40 -7.53 1.18
N ILE A 61 -3.28 -6.81 1.31
CA ILE A 61 -3.22 -5.38 1.52
C ILE A 61 -2.04 -4.78 0.74
N PHE A 62 -2.17 -3.53 0.33
CA PHE A 62 -1.08 -2.72 -0.23
C PHE A 62 -0.65 -1.69 0.81
N VAL A 63 0.66 -1.62 1.13
CA VAL A 63 1.16 -0.79 2.23
C VAL A 63 2.22 0.18 1.73
N MET A 64 1.90 1.48 1.72
CA MET A 64 2.81 2.54 1.34
C MET A 64 2.56 3.79 2.21
N PRO A 65 2.93 3.75 3.51
CA PRO A 65 2.71 4.85 4.45
C PRO A 65 3.78 5.94 4.25
N SER A 66 3.70 6.61 3.10
CA SER A 66 4.64 7.65 2.72
C SER A 66 4.65 8.81 3.72
N ILE A 67 5.83 9.38 3.94
CA ILE A 67 6.05 10.55 4.78
C ILE A 67 6.60 11.70 3.93
N PHE A 68 6.48 12.91 4.43
CA PHE A 68 7.21 14.04 3.89
C PHE A 68 8.70 13.88 4.25
N TYR A 69 9.54 13.71 3.25
CA TYR A 69 10.97 13.56 3.46
C TYR A 69 11.75 14.52 2.56
N LYS A 70 12.53 15.42 3.19
CA LYS A 70 13.25 16.49 2.48
C LYS A 70 12.27 17.36 1.67
N LYS A 71 12.31 17.27 0.33
CA LYS A 71 11.41 17.97 -0.60
C LYS A 71 10.51 16.99 -1.38
N SER A 72 10.47 15.73 -0.97
CA SER A 72 9.70 14.69 -1.62
C SER A 72 8.45 14.37 -0.80
N VAL A 73 7.33 14.27 -1.47
CA VAL A 73 6.03 13.88 -0.92
C VAL A 73 5.29 13.05 -1.96
N GLU A 74 4.46 12.12 -1.51
CA GLU A 74 3.55 11.41 -2.42
C GLU A 74 2.55 12.40 -3.05
N GLY A 75 2.54 12.48 -4.38
CA GLY A 75 1.68 13.44 -5.09
C GLY A 75 0.21 13.06 -5.03
N PHE A 76 -0.12 11.91 -5.57
CA PHE A 76 -1.49 11.37 -5.61
C PHE A 76 -1.54 9.88 -5.21
N GLY A 77 -0.47 9.15 -5.49
CA GLY A 77 -0.39 7.72 -5.20
C GLY A 77 -1.14 6.84 -6.21
N ILE A 78 -0.79 6.93 -7.48
CA ILE A 78 -1.37 6.08 -8.54
C ILE A 78 -1.31 4.60 -8.16
N ALA A 79 -0.28 4.18 -7.43
CA ALA A 79 -0.13 2.80 -6.94
C ALA A 79 -1.29 2.35 -6.05
N PHE A 80 -1.94 3.24 -5.29
CA PHE A 80 -3.13 2.92 -4.52
C PHE A 80 -4.33 2.60 -5.43
N ILE A 81 -4.46 3.34 -6.54
CA ILE A 81 -5.53 3.08 -7.52
C ILE A 81 -5.24 1.78 -8.28
N GLU A 82 -3.97 1.51 -8.63
CA GLU A 82 -3.57 0.24 -9.24
C GLU A 82 -3.93 -0.95 -8.33
N ALA A 83 -3.65 -0.87 -7.04
CA ALA A 83 -4.03 -1.90 -6.08
C ALA A 83 -5.56 -2.04 -5.95
N ALA A 84 -6.27 -0.92 -5.88
CA ALA A 84 -7.71 -0.88 -5.77
C ALA A 84 -8.43 -1.54 -6.98
N GLN A 85 -7.88 -1.44 -8.19
CA GLN A 85 -8.42 -2.11 -9.39
C GLN A 85 -8.48 -3.64 -9.22
N TYR A 86 -7.57 -4.21 -8.46
CA TYR A 86 -7.57 -5.64 -8.12
C TYR A 86 -8.39 -5.98 -6.87
N GLY A 87 -9.02 -4.99 -6.24
CA GLY A 87 -9.76 -5.19 -5.00
C GLY A 87 -8.85 -5.32 -3.78
N ILE A 88 -7.67 -4.69 -3.81
CA ILE A 88 -6.71 -4.70 -2.72
C ILE A 88 -6.80 -3.35 -1.99
N PRO A 89 -7.22 -3.33 -0.72
CA PRO A 89 -7.26 -2.10 0.06
C PRO A 89 -5.84 -1.63 0.41
N SER A 90 -5.69 -0.34 0.58
CA SER A 90 -4.38 0.27 0.80
C SER A 90 -4.26 0.91 2.18
N ILE A 91 -3.03 0.91 2.70
CA ILE A 91 -2.62 1.73 3.85
C ILE A 91 -1.68 2.80 3.31
N GLY A 92 -2.12 4.06 3.37
CA GLY A 92 -1.37 5.25 2.94
C GLY A 92 -0.90 6.09 4.12
N GLY A 93 0.10 6.94 3.86
CA GLY A 93 0.55 7.94 4.83
C GLY A 93 -0.38 9.16 4.86
N LYS A 94 -0.46 9.84 6.00
CA LYS A 94 -1.22 11.10 6.15
C LYS A 94 -0.58 12.27 5.41
N ASP A 95 0.70 12.17 5.08
CA ASP A 95 1.43 13.19 4.37
C ASP A 95 1.23 13.02 2.85
N GLY A 96 0.88 14.10 2.15
CA GLY A 96 0.69 14.10 0.70
C GLY A 96 -0.68 13.64 0.23
N GLY A 97 -0.74 13.17 -1.02
CA GLY A 97 -1.99 12.93 -1.76
C GLY A 97 -2.64 11.56 -1.56
N ALA A 98 -2.21 10.74 -0.60
CA ALA A 98 -2.80 9.42 -0.39
C ALA A 98 -4.32 9.51 -0.08
N ALA A 99 -4.76 10.56 0.61
CA ALA A 99 -6.18 10.80 0.93
C ALA A 99 -7.06 11.10 -0.29
N ASP A 100 -6.49 11.43 -1.44
CA ASP A 100 -7.24 11.60 -2.69
C ASP A 100 -7.61 10.24 -3.32
N ALA A 101 -6.83 9.21 -3.04
CA ALA A 101 -7.04 7.84 -3.52
C ALA A 101 -7.71 6.93 -2.48
N ILE A 102 -7.45 7.18 -1.19
CA ILE A 102 -7.90 6.36 -0.07
C ILE A 102 -8.91 7.12 0.77
N GLU A 103 -10.14 6.65 0.79
CA GLU A 103 -11.19 7.10 1.71
C GLU A 103 -11.05 6.31 3.02
N HIS A 104 -10.46 6.98 4.04
CA HIS A 104 -10.11 6.36 5.33
C HIS A 104 -11.31 5.63 5.96
N GLN A 105 -11.07 4.40 6.44
CA GLN A 105 -12.06 3.51 7.04
C GLN A 105 -13.19 3.06 6.09
N LYS A 106 -13.01 3.20 4.78
CA LYS A 106 -13.96 2.70 3.78
C LYS A 106 -13.29 1.79 2.75
N ASN A 107 -12.30 2.30 2.01
CA ASN A 107 -11.60 1.53 0.99
C ASN A 107 -10.12 1.30 1.30
N GLY A 108 -9.68 1.75 2.48
CA GLY A 108 -8.32 1.64 2.99
C GLY A 108 -8.15 2.42 4.28
N LEU A 109 -6.92 2.53 4.74
CA LEU A 109 -6.58 3.26 5.96
C LEU A 109 -5.50 4.31 5.68
N ILE A 110 -5.59 5.44 6.38
CA ILE A 110 -4.55 6.48 6.41
C ILE A 110 -3.95 6.49 7.81
N CYS A 111 -2.64 6.47 7.92
CA CYS A 111 -1.91 6.50 9.18
C CYS A 111 -0.73 7.48 9.14
N ASP A 112 -0.16 7.78 10.30
CA ASP A 112 1.12 8.47 10.37
C ASP A 112 2.25 7.51 9.96
N GLY A 113 2.89 7.76 8.83
CA GLY A 113 4.02 6.96 8.34
C GLY A 113 5.26 7.01 9.24
N ASN A 114 5.34 7.97 10.17
CA ASN A 114 6.38 8.03 11.20
C ASN A 114 6.03 7.24 12.47
N SER A 115 4.79 6.77 12.62
CA SER A 115 4.32 6.02 13.77
C SER A 115 4.30 4.52 13.49
N LEU A 116 5.23 3.77 14.08
CA LEU A 116 5.23 2.31 13.97
C LEU A 116 3.96 1.69 14.55
N ASP A 117 3.41 2.28 15.59
CA ASP A 117 2.19 1.80 16.25
C ASP A 117 0.96 1.98 15.36
N GLU A 118 0.85 3.13 14.66
CA GLU A 118 -0.25 3.35 13.72
C GLU A 118 -0.14 2.46 12.49
N ILE A 119 1.07 2.26 11.95
CA ILE A 119 1.31 1.33 10.86
C ILE A 119 0.95 -0.10 11.27
N TYR A 120 1.42 -0.54 12.45
CA TYR A 120 1.09 -1.85 13.00
C TYR A 120 -0.41 -2.02 13.18
N SER A 121 -1.07 -1.07 13.83
CA SER A 121 -2.51 -1.11 14.12
C SER A 121 -3.32 -1.16 12.83
N SER A 122 -2.94 -0.37 11.81
CA SER A 122 -3.61 -0.35 10.51
C SER A 122 -3.49 -1.70 9.79
N ILE A 123 -2.29 -2.31 9.78
CA ILE A 123 -2.10 -3.63 9.17
C ILE A 123 -2.90 -4.69 9.91
N ASN A 124 -2.82 -4.69 11.24
CA ASN A 124 -3.54 -5.65 12.07
C ASN A 124 -5.06 -5.51 11.93
N ASP A 125 -5.59 -4.29 11.86
CA ASP A 125 -7.03 -4.05 11.69
C ASP A 125 -7.54 -4.62 10.36
N LEU A 126 -6.83 -4.40 9.25
CA LEU A 126 -7.24 -4.96 7.96
C LEU A 126 -7.10 -6.48 7.88
N LEU A 127 -6.08 -7.06 8.52
CA LEU A 127 -5.87 -8.51 8.53
C LEU A 127 -6.82 -9.24 9.48
N ASN A 128 -7.19 -8.61 10.61
CA ASN A 128 -8.10 -9.19 11.57
C ASN A 128 -9.47 -9.44 10.94
N ASP A 129 -10.04 -10.62 11.19
CA ASP A 129 -11.33 -11.05 10.64
C ASP A 129 -11.43 -10.89 9.10
N LYS A 130 -10.28 -10.80 8.43
CA LYS A 130 -10.18 -10.58 6.97
C LYS A 130 -10.94 -9.34 6.48
N LYS A 131 -10.94 -8.26 7.27
CA LYS A 131 -11.59 -6.99 6.88
C LYS A 131 -11.10 -6.46 5.53
N TYR A 132 -9.88 -6.80 5.13
CA TYR A 132 -9.37 -6.45 3.81
C TYR A 132 -10.28 -6.90 2.66
N LEU A 133 -11.11 -7.93 2.81
CA LEU A 133 -12.04 -8.37 1.76
C LEU A 133 -13.18 -7.34 1.55
N GLU A 134 -13.75 -6.82 2.62
CA GLU A 134 -14.80 -5.80 2.57
C GLU A 134 -14.24 -4.48 2.00
N TYR A 135 -13.14 -4.00 2.59
CA TYR A 135 -12.46 -2.79 2.15
C TYR A 135 -12.00 -2.88 0.68
N GLY A 136 -11.49 -4.05 0.29
CA GLY A 136 -11.06 -4.31 -1.09
C GLY A 136 -12.20 -4.25 -2.11
N LYS A 137 -13.39 -4.74 -1.74
CA LYS A 137 -14.58 -4.61 -2.59
C LYS A 137 -14.91 -3.14 -2.84
N ILE A 138 -14.95 -2.32 -1.78
CA ILE A 138 -15.21 -0.88 -1.90
C ILE A 138 -14.09 -0.18 -2.68
N ALA A 139 -12.81 -0.56 -2.43
CA ALA A 139 -11.67 -0.03 -3.17
C ALA A 139 -11.82 -0.26 -4.67
N LYS A 140 -12.20 -1.48 -5.08
CA LYS A 140 -12.41 -1.81 -6.48
C LYS A 140 -13.54 -0.99 -7.11
N GLU A 141 -14.66 -0.84 -6.44
CA GLU A 141 -15.78 -0.01 -6.88
C GLU A 141 -15.33 1.46 -7.05
N ASN A 142 -14.61 2.01 -6.05
CA ASN A 142 -14.12 3.37 -6.08
C ASN A 142 -13.06 3.61 -7.16
N SER A 143 -12.22 2.62 -7.49
CA SER A 143 -11.18 2.76 -8.51
C SER A 143 -11.73 3.12 -9.89
N THR A 144 -12.98 2.75 -10.19
CA THR A 144 -13.64 3.06 -11.46
C THR A 144 -13.81 4.56 -11.72
N LYS A 145 -13.81 5.39 -10.65
CA LYS A 145 -13.89 6.85 -10.76
C LYS A 145 -12.64 7.46 -11.42
N PHE A 146 -11.54 6.71 -11.43
CA PHE A 146 -10.23 7.11 -11.96
C PHE A 146 -9.93 6.52 -13.34
N TYR A 147 -10.89 5.85 -13.99
CA TYR A 147 -10.75 5.41 -15.37
C TYR A 147 -10.68 6.62 -16.32
N TRP A 148 -9.89 6.51 -17.36
CA TRP A 148 -9.63 7.61 -18.29
C TRP A 148 -10.88 8.22 -18.91
N ASP A 149 -11.89 7.43 -19.26
CA ASP A 149 -13.17 7.91 -19.76
C ASP A 149 -13.84 8.85 -18.76
N LYS A 150 -13.85 8.49 -17.47
CA LYS A 150 -14.42 9.30 -16.39
C LYS A 150 -13.61 10.57 -16.12
N ILE A 151 -12.30 10.47 -16.18
CA ILE A 151 -11.41 11.62 -16.02
C ILE A 151 -11.60 12.61 -17.18
N ILE A 152 -11.63 12.12 -18.43
CA ILE A 152 -11.85 12.96 -19.61
C ILE A 152 -13.22 13.68 -19.55
N GLU A 153 -14.28 13.00 -19.11
CA GLU A 153 -15.61 13.63 -18.92
C GLU A 153 -15.55 14.78 -17.92
N LYS A 154 -14.81 14.65 -16.81
CA LYS A 154 -14.62 15.74 -15.85
C LYS A 154 -13.90 16.93 -16.46
N TYR A 155 -12.82 16.70 -17.21
CA TYR A 155 -12.09 17.79 -17.89
C TYR A 155 -12.94 18.51 -18.93
N LYS A 156 -13.73 17.78 -19.72
CA LYS A 156 -14.66 18.40 -20.69
C LYS A 156 -15.66 19.35 -20.04
N LYS A 157 -16.15 19.01 -18.84
CA LYS A 157 -17.09 19.87 -18.09
C LYS A 157 -16.46 21.15 -17.54
N ILE A 158 -15.14 21.17 -17.33
CA ILE A 158 -14.41 22.35 -16.84
C ILE A 158 -14.08 23.30 -18.01
N LEU A 159 -13.90 22.75 -19.21
CA LEU A 159 -13.50 23.51 -20.40
C LEU A 159 -14.71 24.10 -21.18
N ASN A 160 -15.93 23.70 -20.87
CA ASN A 160 -17.19 24.24 -21.39
C ASN A 160 -17.85 25.17 -20.36
#